data_20473593f0851bfadd6b27b5751e0b18
#
_entry.id   20473593f0851bfadd6b27b5751e0b18
#
_cell.length_a   1.000
_cell.length_b   1.000
_cell.length_c   1.000
_cell.angle_alpha   90.00
_cell.angle_beta   90.00
_cell.angle_gamma   90.00
#
_symmetry.space_group_name_H-M   'P 1'
#
loop_
_entity.id
_entity.type
_entity.pdbx_description
1 polymer ?
#
loop_
_entity_poly.entity_id
_entity_poly.type
_entity_poly.pdbx_seq_one_letter_code
_entity_poly.pdbx_strand_id
1 'polypeptide(L)'
;MLIKHFLQFKDLSLAEFKHIFERTLLIKQRFKAYQPYHPLSDRTLVMIFEKNSTRTRLSFEAGIQQLGGNAIYLNTRDSQLGRGEPVEDAAQVISRMSDLVMIRTFEQEIIERFAASSRVPVINGLTNEYHPCQILADIYTYIEQRGSIKGKTVAWIGDSNNVCNTWLQAAEVFDFNVHVSTPPGYEVEPERAGLFGENHYEEFANPYGCRAQCRSCDH
;
A
#
# COMPACT_ATOMS: atom_id res chain seq x y z
N MET A 1 1.30 20.23 -13.18
CA MET A 1 1.98 19.23 -12.35
C MET A 1 1.22 17.93 -12.54
N LEU A 2 1.87 16.85 -12.97
CA LEU A 2 1.21 15.55 -13.05
C LEU A 2 0.86 15.10 -11.63
N ILE A 3 -0.41 14.71 -11.44
CA ILE A 3 -0.87 14.15 -10.17
C ILE A 3 -0.25 12.76 -10.04
N LYS A 4 0.35 12.47 -8.89
CA LYS A 4 0.86 11.13 -8.57
C LYS A 4 -0.11 10.40 -7.66
N HIS A 5 -0.41 9.17 -8.03
CA HIS A 5 -1.22 8.25 -7.24
C HIS A 5 -0.32 7.18 -6.61
N PHE A 6 -0.81 6.47 -5.60
CA PHE A 6 -0.16 5.31 -5.00
C PHE A 6 -1.14 4.15 -4.97
N LEU A 7 -1.31 3.49 -6.12
CA LEU A 7 -2.26 2.39 -6.32
C LEU A 7 -1.60 1.03 -6.16
N GLN A 8 -0.31 0.97 -6.49
CA GLN A 8 0.54 -0.21 -6.35
C GLN A 8 2.00 0.22 -6.10
N PHE A 9 2.85 -0.72 -5.75
CA PHE A 9 4.23 -0.39 -5.37
C PHE A 9 5.06 0.19 -6.52
N LYS A 10 4.80 -0.25 -7.75
CA LYS A 10 5.51 0.22 -8.96
C LYS A 10 5.20 1.66 -9.37
N ASP A 11 4.21 2.29 -8.78
CA ASP A 11 3.85 3.69 -9.09
C ASP A 11 4.89 4.71 -8.62
N LEU A 12 5.73 4.31 -7.67
CA LEU A 12 6.75 5.17 -7.09
C LEU A 12 8.14 4.59 -7.32
N SER A 13 9.09 5.46 -7.58
CA SER A 13 10.51 5.13 -7.67
C SER A 13 11.14 4.92 -6.29
N LEU A 14 12.27 4.21 -6.24
CA LEU A 14 13.05 4.05 -5.02
C LEU A 14 13.43 5.40 -4.37
N ALA A 15 13.70 6.43 -5.17
CA ALA A 15 14.01 7.77 -4.66
C ALA A 15 12.81 8.40 -3.93
N GLU A 16 11.60 8.20 -4.45
CA GLU A 16 10.38 8.69 -3.83
C GLU A 16 10.05 7.92 -2.54
N PHE A 17 10.25 6.61 -2.50
CA PHE A 17 10.14 5.84 -1.26
C PHE A 17 11.13 6.30 -0.19
N LYS A 18 12.40 6.56 -0.56
CA LYS A 18 13.39 7.12 0.37
C LYS A 18 12.93 8.45 0.94
N HIS A 19 12.40 9.34 0.09
CA HIS A 19 11.84 10.61 0.55
C HIS A 19 10.66 10.40 1.51
N ILE A 20 9.75 9.47 1.22
CA ILE A 20 8.65 9.11 2.13
C ILE A 20 9.19 8.63 3.48
N PHE A 21 10.22 7.78 3.50
CA PHE A 21 10.81 7.28 4.74
C PHE A 21 11.51 8.37 5.55
N GLU A 22 12.21 9.30 4.91
CA GLU A 22 12.80 10.47 5.57
C GLU A 22 11.70 11.35 6.22
N ARG A 23 10.62 11.60 5.50
CA ARG A 23 9.46 12.33 6.03
C ARG A 23 8.78 11.58 7.18
N THR A 24 8.65 10.26 7.06
CA THR A 24 8.07 9.39 8.10
C THR A 24 8.90 9.46 9.39
N LEU A 25 10.23 9.38 9.29
CA LEU A 25 11.12 9.50 10.43
C LEU A 25 10.93 10.85 11.15
N LEU A 26 10.92 11.95 10.40
CA LEU A 26 10.70 13.29 10.96
C LEU A 26 9.36 13.40 11.69
N ILE A 27 8.28 12.94 11.03
CA ILE A 27 6.92 12.99 11.60
C ILE A 27 6.85 12.14 12.87
N LYS A 28 7.40 10.92 12.83
CA LYS A 28 7.42 9.98 13.96
C LYS A 28 8.20 10.54 15.17
N GLN A 29 9.34 11.20 14.92
CA GLN A 29 10.14 11.85 15.97
C GLN A 29 9.35 12.99 16.62
N ARG A 30 8.73 13.86 15.83
CA ARG A 30 7.91 14.98 16.34
C ARG A 30 6.72 14.47 17.14
N PHE A 31 6.02 13.46 16.61
CA PHE A 31 4.89 12.84 17.28
C PHE A 31 5.28 12.26 18.66
N LYS A 32 6.38 11.49 18.73
CA LYS A 32 6.89 10.93 19.99
C LYS A 32 7.34 12.01 20.99
N ALA A 33 7.80 13.15 20.49
CA ALA A 33 8.22 14.29 21.32
C ALA A 33 7.07 15.23 21.67
N TYR A 34 5.81 14.90 21.33
CA TYR A 34 4.62 15.76 21.49
C TYR A 34 4.79 17.16 20.88
N GLN A 35 5.57 17.26 19.79
CA GLN A 35 5.77 18.50 19.05
C GLN A 35 4.72 18.63 17.96
N PRO A 36 3.85 19.65 17.98
CA PRO A 36 2.86 19.88 16.93
C PRO A 36 3.52 20.01 15.56
N TYR A 37 2.95 19.33 14.58
CA TYR A 37 3.39 19.42 13.18
C TYR A 37 2.19 19.25 12.25
N HIS A 38 1.69 20.35 11.69
CA HIS A 38 0.44 20.41 10.97
C HIS A 38 0.66 20.81 9.49
N PRO A 39 1.40 20.00 8.69
CA PRO A 39 1.69 20.32 7.29
C PRO A 39 0.46 20.19 6.38
N LEU A 40 -0.62 19.57 6.88
CA LEU A 40 -1.86 19.34 6.17
C LEU A 40 -3.02 20.16 6.73
N SER A 41 -2.73 21.31 7.37
CA SER A 41 -3.77 22.24 7.83
C SER A 41 -4.71 22.60 6.67
N ASP A 42 -6.00 22.58 6.94
CA ASP A 42 -7.07 22.85 5.98
C ASP A 42 -7.16 21.86 4.80
N ARG A 43 -6.52 20.69 4.89
CA ARG A 43 -6.63 19.63 3.88
C ARG A 43 -7.66 18.60 4.28
N THR A 44 -8.38 18.09 3.27
CA THR A 44 -9.42 17.09 3.45
C THR A 44 -9.04 15.79 2.75
N LEU A 45 -8.98 14.71 3.54
CA LEU A 45 -8.87 13.34 3.05
C LEU A 45 -10.27 12.73 2.97
N VAL A 46 -10.69 12.27 1.79
CA VAL A 46 -11.88 11.43 1.64
C VAL A 46 -11.45 9.96 1.65
N MET A 47 -12.06 9.18 2.54
CA MET A 47 -11.80 7.74 2.68
C MET A 47 -13.03 6.96 2.19
N ILE A 48 -12.89 6.24 1.08
CA ILE A 48 -13.95 5.44 0.47
C ILE A 48 -13.73 3.97 0.84
N PHE A 49 -14.72 3.36 1.50
CA PHE A 49 -14.68 1.97 1.93
C PHE A 49 -15.82 1.16 1.33
N GLU A 50 -15.49 0.21 0.48
CA GLU A 50 -16.39 -0.85 0.06
C GLU A 50 -16.26 -2.07 0.98
N LYS A 51 -15.04 -2.31 1.49
CA LYS A 51 -14.70 -3.37 2.44
C LYS A 51 -14.32 -2.77 3.79
N ASN A 52 -15.07 -3.07 4.83
CA ASN A 52 -14.83 -2.53 6.17
C ASN A 52 -13.44 -2.89 6.72
N SER A 53 -12.83 -1.95 7.43
CA SER A 53 -11.57 -2.18 8.15
C SER A 53 -11.41 -1.16 9.28
N THR A 54 -11.35 -1.65 10.50
CA THR A 54 -11.12 -0.81 11.69
C THR A 54 -9.71 -0.22 11.69
N ARG A 55 -8.69 -1.05 11.44
CA ARG A 55 -7.28 -0.62 11.47
C ARG A 55 -6.95 0.39 10.39
N THR A 56 -7.34 0.13 9.14
CA THR A 56 -7.12 1.06 8.03
C THR A 56 -7.83 2.38 8.26
N ARG A 57 -9.10 2.34 8.68
CA ARG A 57 -9.86 3.55 8.97
C ARG A 57 -9.18 4.36 10.07
N LEU A 58 -8.91 3.75 11.21
CA LEU A 58 -8.33 4.44 12.35
C LEU A 58 -6.95 5.05 12.03
N SER A 59 -6.08 4.33 11.31
CA SER A 59 -4.75 4.82 10.97
C SER A 59 -4.77 6.03 10.04
N PHE A 60 -5.63 6.04 9.02
CA PHE A 60 -5.76 7.18 8.13
C PHE A 60 -6.47 8.37 8.79
N GLU A 61 -7.56 8.11 9.51
CA GLU A 61 -8.35 9.15 10.19
C GLU A 61 -7.52 9.84 11.29
N ALA A 62 -6.87 9.08 12.16
CA ALA A 62 -6.00 9.64 13.18
C ALA A 62 -4.76 10.32 12.56
N GLY A 63 -4.16 9.71 11.52
CA GLY A 63 -2.98 10.26 10.87
C GLY A 63 -3.22 11.62 10.23
N ILE A 64 -4.30 11.79 9.47
CA ILE A 64 -4.62 13.08 8.85
C ILE A 64 -4.93 14.15 9.89
N GLN A 65 -5.66 13.81 10.98
CA GLN A 65 -5.97 14.73 12.07
C GLN A 65 -4.70 15.17 12.81
N GLN A 66 -3.79 14.27 13.11
CA GLN A 66 -2.51 14.58 13.75
C GLN A 66 -1.63 15.49 12.89
N LEU A 67 -1.78 15.43 11.57
CA LEU A 67 -1.10 16.30 10.61
C LEU A 67 -1.85 17.61 10.34
N GLY A 68 -2.97 17.88 11.05
CA GLY A 68 -3.74 19.12 11.01
C GLY A 68 -4.86 19.15 9.97
N GLY A 69 -5.08 18.06 9.25
CA GLY A 69 -6.16 17.94 8.27
C GLY A 69 -7.43 17.31 8.83
N ASN A 70 -8.40 17.09 7.95
CA ASN A 70 -9.71 16.50 8.26
C ASN A 70 -9.92 15.23 7.44
N ALA A 71 -10.74 14.31 7.98
CA ALA A 71 -11.15 13.10 7.28
C ALA A 71 -12.67 13.06 7.08
N ILE A 72 -13.09 12.63 5.88
CA ILE A 72 -14.47 12.29 5.58
C ILE A 72 -14.53 10.80 5.25
N TYR A 73 -15.31 10.06 6.01
CA TYR A 73 -15.52 8.64 5.78
C TYR A 73 -16.78 8.41 4.93
N LEU A 74 -16.62 7.70 3.83
CA LEU A 74 -17.71 7.28 2.94
C LEU A 74 -17.76 5.75 2.85
N ASN A 75 -18.90 5.17 3.22
CA ASN A 75 -19.18 3.76 2.92
C ASN A 75 -19.91 3.71 1.58
N THR A 76 -19.48 2.84 0.66
CA THR A 76 -20.14 2.71 -0.64
C THR A 76 -21.60 2.29 -0.53
N ARG A 77 -21.97 1.50 0.50
CA ARG A 77 -23.35 1.09 0.75
C ARG A 77 -24.29 2.26 1.05
N ASP A 78 -23.76 3.34 1.62
CA ASP A 78 -24.50 4.53 2.04
C ASP A 78 -24.32 5.70 1.06
N SER A 79 -23.59 5.48 -0.04
CA SER A 79 -23.26 6.48 -1.06
C SER A 79 -23.87 6.13 -2.42
N GLN A 80 -23.86 7.07 -3.36
CA GLN A 80 -24.31 6.84 -4.73
C GLN A 80 -23.42 5.87 -5.50
N LEU A 81 -22.12 5.75 -5.13
CA LEU A 81 -21.19 4.76 -5.68
C LEU A 81 -21.74 3.33 -5.56
N GLY A 82 -22.37 2.98 -4.46
CA GLY A 82 -23.02 1.68 -4.25
C GLY A 82 -24.37 1.53 -4.97
N ARG A 83 -24.86 2.58 -5.62
CA ARG A 83 -26.18 2.61 -6.31
C ARG A 83 -26.06 2.71 -7.83
N GLY A 84 -24.89 2.41 -8.39
CA GLY A 84 -24.65 2.36 -9.83
C GLY A 84 -24.20 3.68 -10.47
N GLU A 85 -23.74 4.66 -9.68
CA GLU A 85 -23.04 5.83 -10.20
C GLU A 85 -21.73 5.39 -10.86
N PRO A 86 -21.40 5.86 -12.09
CA PRO A 86 -20.11 5.58 -12.71
C PRO A 86 -18.96 6.05 -11.83
N VAL A 87 -17.92 5.23 -11.73
CA VAL A 87 -16.74 5.50 -10.89
C VAL A 87 -16.07 6.81 -11.30
N GLU A 88 -16.04 7.10 -12.58
CA GLU A 88 -15.45 8.31 -13.17
C GLU A 88 -16.20 9.58 -12.75
N ASP A 89 -17.52 9.52 -12.69
CA ASP A 89 -18.36 10.66 -12.29
C ASP A 89 -18.16 10.96 -10.79
N ALA A 90 -18.19 9.92 -9.96
CA ALA A 90 -17.88 10.03 -8.53
C ALA A 90 -16.46 10.58 -8.29
N ALA A 91 -15.47 10.13 -9.08
CA ALA A 91 -14.10 10.63 -8.98
C ALA A 91 -13.99 12.13 -9.30
N GLN A 92 -14.69 12.59 -10.34
CA GLN A 92 -14.71 14.00 -10.71
C GLN A 92 -15.36 14.87 -9.64
N VAL A 93 -16.46 14.42 -9.04
CA VAL A 93 -17.17 15.14 -7.99
C VAL A 93 -16.35 15.20 -6.71
N ILE A 94 -15.90 14.04 -6.21
CA ILE A 94 -15.17 13.93 -4.94
C ILE A 94 -13.84 14.69 -5.01
N SER A 95 -13.09 14.55 -6.11
CA SER A 95 -11.80 15.22 -6.24
C SER A 95 -11.85 16.73 -6.41
N ARG A 96 -13.04 17.33 -6.60
CA ARG A 96 -13.24 18.78 -6.56
C ARG A 96 -13.48 19.32 -5.16
N MET A 97 -13.82 18.45 -4.21
CA MET A 97 -14.19 18.81 -2.84
C MET A 97 -13.17 18.28 -1.81
N SER A 98 -12.10 17.64 -2.25
CA SER A 98 -11.08 17.06 -1.39
C SER A 98 -9.67 17.32 -1.92
N ASP A 99 -8.67 17.14 -1.07
CA ASP A 99 -7.26 17.30 -1.41
C ASP A 99 -6.56 15.95 -1.60
N LEU A 100 -7.14 14.87 -1.08
CA LEU A 100 -6.60 13.52 -1.12
C LEU A 100 -7.73 12.50 -1.02
N VAL A 101 -7.63 11.40 -1.72
CA VAL A 101 -8.59 10.28 -1.62
C VAL A 101 -7.86 9.00 -1.26
N MET A 102 -8.41 8.21 -0.34
CA MET A 102 -8.02 6.83 -0.06
C MET A 102 -9.19 5.92 -0.37
N ILE A 103 -8.93 4.84 -1.11
CA ILE A 103 -9.96 3.87 -1.51
C ILE A 103 -9.56 2.48 -1.01
N ARG A 104 -10.52 1.80 -0.38
CA ARG A 104 -10.42 0.38 -0.04
C ARG A 104 -11.61 -0.35 -0.67
N THR A 105 -11.31 -1.12 -1.70
CA THR A 105 -12.30 -1.78 -2.56
C THR A 105 -11.91 -3.24 -2.82
N PHE A 106 -12.59 -3.92 -3.72
CA PHE A 106 -12.27 -5.28 -4.14
C PHE A 106 -11.35 -5.26 -5.36
N GLU A 107 -11.78 -4.66 -6.47
CA GLU A 107 -11.11 -4.75 -7.75
C GLU A 107 -10.11 -3.60 -7.96
N GLN A 108 -8.91 -3.94 -8.43
CA GLN A 108 -7.86 -2.96 -8.74
C GLN A 108 -8.31 -2.01 -9.87
N GLU A 109 -9.03 -2.50 -10.86
CA GLU A 109 -9.55 -1.70 -11.96
C GLU A 109 -10.41 -0.53 -11.47
N ILE A 110 -11.21 -0.72 -10.42
CA ILE A 110 -12.07 0.35 -9.86
C ILE A 110 -11.22 1.52 -9.38
N ILE A 111 -10.15 1.24 -8.64
CA ILE A 111 -9.29 2.32 -8.13
C ILE A 111 -8.47 2.98 -9.25
N GLU A 112 -8.08 2.24 -10.28
CA GLU A 112 -7.36 2.77 -11.44
C GLU A 112 -8.26 3.70 -12.27
N ARG A 113 -9.52 3.32 -12.54
CA ARG A 113 -10.51 4.16 -13.21
C ARG A 113 -10.82 5.42 -12.40
N PHE A 114 -10.95 5.29 -11.08
CA PHE A 114 -11.14 6.44 -10.20
C PHE A 114 -9.93 7.39 -10.28
N ALA A 115 -8.71 6.87 -10.17
CA ALA A 115 -7.49 7.66 -10.23
C ALA A 115 -7.31 8.38 -11.57
N ALA A 116 -7.63 7.71 -12.68
CA ALA A 116 -7.57 8.29 -14.02
C ALA A 116 -8.49 9.52 -14.21
N SER A 117 -9.60 9.58 -13.45
CA SER A 117 -10.57 10.68 -13.49
C SER A 117 -10.42 11.67 -12.34
N SER A 118 -9.53 11.39 -11.37
CA SER A 118 -9.32 12.21 -10.18
C SER A 118 -8.40 13.42 -10.45
N ARG A 119 -8.72 14.54 -9.81
CA ARG A 119 -7.89 15.75 -9.80
C ARG A 119 -6.96 15.86 -8.59
N VAL A 120 -6.98 14.88 -7.71
CA VAL A 120 -6.18 14.83 -6.50
C VAL A 120 -5.52 13.45 -6.38
N PRO A 121 -4.44 13.32 -5.59
CA PRO A 121 -3.81 12.02 -5.34
C PRO A 121 -4.80 10.98 -4.81
N VAL A 122 -4.65 9.74 -5.28
CA VAL A 122 -5.41 8.58 -4.81
C VAL A 122 -4.45 7.57 -4.19
N ILE A 123 -4.80 7.05 -3.02
CA ILE A 123 -4.05 6.02 -2.29
C ILE A 123 -4.88 4.75 -2.25
N ASN A 124 -4.26 3.63 -2.60
CA ASN A 124 -4.82 2.31 -2.43
C ASN A 124 -4.73 1.87 -0.96
N GLY A 125 -5.87 1.85 -0.27
CA GLY A 125 -5.98 1.33 1.10
C GLY A 125 -6.00 -0.20 1.16
N LEU A 126 -6.46 -0.87 0.11
CA LEU A 126 -6.40 -2.31 -0.20
C LEU A 126 -7.29 -2.61 -1.40
N THR A 127 -6.83 -3.50 -2.28
CA THR A 127 -7.63 -4.23 -3.25
C THR A 127 -7.40 -5.74 -3.10
N ASN A 128 -8.10 -6.56 -3.90
CA ASN A 128 -7.83 -8.01 -3.93
C ASN A 128 -6.46 -8.32 -4.52
N GLU A 129 -5.91 -7.43 -5.34
CA GLU A 129 -4.63 -7.60 -6.02
C GLU A 129 -3.44 -7.07 -5.22
N TYR A 130 -3.61 -5.92 -4.51
CA TYR A 130 -2.51 -5.24 -3.84
C TYR A 130 -2.88 -4.63 -2.48
N HIS A 131 -1.87 -4.54 -1.60
CA HIS A 131 -1.96 -3.83 -0.32
C HIS A 131 -0.72 -2.96 -0.08
N PRO A 132 -0.50 -1.90 -0.89
CA PRO A 132 0.76 -1.17 -0.89
C PRO A 132 1.07 -0.48 0.44
N CYS A 133 0.08 0.04 1.14
CA CYS A 133 0.27 0.69 2.44
C CYS A 133 0.80 -0.27 3.52
N GLN A 134 0.40 -1.55 3.48
CA GLN A 134 0.92 -2.55 4.43
C GLN A 134 2.41 -2.81 4.19
N ILE A 135 2.77 -3.12 2.95
CA ILE A 135 4.16 -3.43 2.61
C ILE A 135 5.09 -2.22 2.80
N LEU A 136 4.60 -1.01 2.54
CA LEU A 136 5.34 0.21 2.84
C LEU A 136 5.68 0.31 4.34
N ALA A 137 4.72 0.00 5.21
CA ALA A 137 4.91 0.00 6.66
C ALA A 137 5.87 -1.12 7.11
N ASP A 138 5.76 -2.31 6.53
CA ASP A 138 6.60 -3.47 6.87
C ASP A 138 8.06 -3.21 6.48
N ILE A 139 8.32 -2.71 5.26
CA ILE A 139 9.66 -2.34 4.80
C ILE A 139 10.24 -1.21 5.67
N TYR A 140 9.45 -0.17 5.98
CA TYR A 140 9.91 0.89 6.85
C TYR A 140 10.28 0.37 8.24
N THR A 141 9.46 -0.52 8.82
CA THR A 141 9.73 -1.15 10.11
C THR A 141 11.01 -1.97 10.08
N TYR A 142 11.21 -2.76 9.01
CA TYR A 142 12.46 -3.50 8.82
C TYR A 142 13.67 -2.57 8.78
N ILE A 143 13.60 -1.50 7.98
CA ILE A 143 14.69 -0.53 7.85
C ILE A 143 15.00 0.16 9.18
N GLU A 144 14.00 0.50 9.96
CA GLU A 144 14.18 1.07 11.30
C GLU A 144 14.94 0.14 12.26
N GLN A 145 14.68 -1.16 12.20
CA GLN A 145 15.21 -2.13 13.15
C GLN A 145 16.50 -2.81 12.68
N ARG A 146 16.67 -2.97 11.38
CA ARG A 146 17.70 -3.82 10.78
C ARG A 146 18.55 -3.12 9.72
N GLY A 147 18.20 -1.90 9.32
CA GLY A 147 18.88 -1.18 8.24
C GLY A 147 18.39 -1.59 6.86
N SER A 148 19.23 -1.48 5.83
CA SER A 148 18.82 -1.69 4.43
C SER A 148 18.26 -3.08 4.18
N ILE A 149 17.13 -3.16 3.49
CA ILE A 149 16.53 -4.40 3.00
C ILE A 149 17.19 -4.88 1.69
N LYS A 150 17.93 -4.01 1.00
CA LYS A 150 18.59 -4.35 -0.27
C LYS A 150 19.46 -5.61 -0.15
N GLY A 151 19.31 -6.54 -1.09
CA GLY A 151 20.03 -7.81 -1.15
C GLY A 151 19.65 -8.81 -0.05
N LYS A 152 18.60 -8.54 0.72
CA LYS A 152 18.06 -9.48 1.71
C LYS A 152 17.09 -10.44 1.05
N THR A 153 16.67 -11.47 1.80
CA THR A 153 15.64 -12.41 1.37
C THR A 153 14.49 -12.37 2.36
N VAL A 154 13.29 -12.12 1.85
CA VAL A 154 12.02 -12.21 2.59
C VAL A 154 11.39 -13.56 2.29
N ALA A 155 11.01 -14.32 3.31
CA ALA A 155 10.25 -15.56 3.14
C ALA A 155 8.76 -15.29 3.28
N TRP A 156 7.99 -15.68 2.26
CA TRP A 156 6.53 -15.70 2.29
C TRP A 156 6.06 -17.16 2.39
N ILE A 157 5.27 -17.47 3.42
CA ILE A 157 4.71 -18.81 3.65
C ILE A 157 3.22 -18.66 3.84
N GLY A 158 2.44 -19.12 2.87
CA GLY A 158 0.97 -18.99 2.85
C GLY A 158 0.41 -18.91 1.45
N ASP A 159 -0.86 -18.53 1.33
CA ASP A 159 -1.53 -18.27 0.05
C ASP A 159 -0.96 -17.08 -0.69
N SER A 160 -0.95 -17.11 -2.02
CA SER A 160 -0.54 -15.99 -2.87
C SER A 160 -1.66 -14.95 -2.95
N ASN A 161 -1.81 -14.16 -1.89
CA ASN A 161 -2.80 -13.10 -1.81
C ASN A 161 -2.22 -11.71 -2.20
N ASN A 162 -3.05 -10.67 -2.03
CA ASN A 162 -2.67 -9.28 -2.32
C ASN A 162 -1.41 -8.80 -1.57
N VAL A 163 -1.14 -9.33 -0.38
CA VAL A 163 0.06 -9.00 0.41
C VAL A 163 1.29 -9.63 -0.24
N CYS A 164 1.21 -10.92 -0.62
CA CYS A 164 2.25 -11.62 -1.36
C CYS A 164 2.58 -10.88 -2.67
N ASN A 165 1.56 -10.58 -3.47
CA ASN A 165 1.72 -9.84 -4.73
C ASN A 165 2.44 -8.49 -4.54
N THR A 166 2.13 -7.80 -3.44
CA THR A 166 2.75 -6.51 -3.15
C THR A 166 4.22 -6.66 -2.71
N TRP A 167 4.55 -7.73 -1.96
CA TRP A 167 5.95 -8.07 -1.63
C TRP A 167 6.79 -8.30 -2.88
N LEU A 168 6.24 -9.00 -3.89
CA LEU A 168 6.92 -9.25 -5.16
C LEU A 168 7.21 -7.93 -5.91
N GLN A 169 6.23 -7.00 -5.99
CA GLN A 169 6.47 -5.67 -6.57
C GLN A 169 7.53 -4.88 -5.79
N ALA A 170 7.50 -4.96 -4.47
CA ALA A 170 8.44 -4.25 -3.62
C ALA A 170 9.87 -4.77 -3.76
N ALA A 171 10.04 -6.08 -4.01
CA ALA A 171 11.33 -6.70 -4.25
C ALA A 171 12.06 -6.08 -5.45
N GLU A 172 11.36 -5.87 -6.56
CA GLU A 172 11.90 -5.16 -7.72
C GLU A 172 12.36 -3.74 -7.39
N VAL A 173 11.52 -2.98 -6.67
CA VAL A 173 11.80 -1.56 -6.38
C VAL A 173 12.96 -1.40 -5.40
N PHE A 174 13.05 -2.28 -4.40
CA PHE A 174 14.04 -2.19 -3.32
C PHE A 174 15.25 -3.10 -3.49
N ASP A 175 15.29 -3.91 -4.56
CA ASP A 175 16.39 -4.81 -4.90
C ASP A 175 16.68 -5.83 -3.76
N PHE A 176 15.64 -6.63 -3.41
CA PHE A 176 15.72 -7.74 -2.49
C PHE A 176 15.00 -8.98 -3.06
N ASN A 177 15.20 -10.15 -2.44
CA ASN A 177 14.62 -11.41 -2.92
C ASN A 177 13.37 -11.78 -2.11
N VAL A 178 12.40 -12.45 -2.76
CA VAL A 178 11.25 -13.07 -2.09
C VAL A 178 11.26 -14.56 -2.39
N HIS A 179 11.37 -15.36 -1.34
CA HIS A 179 11.17 -16.80 -1.41
C HIS A 179 9.73 -17.11 -1.00
N VAL A 180 9.00 -17.79 -1.87
CA VAL A 180 7.59 -18.08 -1.68
C VAL A 180 7.37 -19.57 -1.49
N SER A 181 6.57 -19.95 -0.51
CA SER A 181 6.06 -21.32 -0.35
C SER A 181 4.56 -21.28 -0.11
N THR A 182 3.83 -21.76 -1.09
CA THR A 182 2.37 -21.79 -1.07
C THR A 182 1.86 -23.24 -0.94
N PRO A 183 0.70 -23.46 -0.32
CA PRO A 183 0.06 -24.77 -0.39
C PRO A 183 -0.50 -25.02 -1.81
N PRO A 184 -0.68 -26.29 -2.21
CA PRO A 184 -1.25 -26.64 -3.49
C PRO A 184 -2.60 -25.96 -3.75
N GLY A 185 -2.77 -25.34 -4.92
CA GLY A 185 -3.96 -24.59 -5.33
C GLY A 185 -3.97 -23.13 -4.90
N TYR A 186 -2.89 -22.64 -4.28
CA TYR A 186 -2.71 -21.26 -3.83
C TYR A 186 -1.39 -20.64 -4.34
N GLU A 187 -0.86 -21.19 -5.41
CA GLU A 187 0.39 -20.77 -6.05
C GLU A 187 0.26 -19.33 -6.61
N VAL A 188 1.41 -18.71 -6.83
CA VAL A 188 1.45 -17.42 -7.53
C VAL A 188 1.01 -17.65 -8.98
N GLU A 189 0.02 -16.90 -9.45
CA GLU A 189 -0.47 -17.00 -10.81
C GLU A 189 0.67 -16.78 -11.82
N PRO A 190 0.86 -17.67 -12.82
CA PRO A 190 1.97 -17.57 -13.79
C PRO A 190 2.05 -16.22 -14.52
N GLU A 191 0.89 -15.61 -14.82
CA GLU A 191 0.81 -14.29 -15.44
C GLU A 191 1.40 -13.22 -14.53
N ARG A 192 1.22 -13.35 -13.21
CA ARG A 192 1.79 -12.45 -12.21
C ARG A 192 3.26 -12.75 -11.95
N ALA A 193 3.64 -14.03 -11.86
CA ALA A 193 5.04 -14.42 -11.72
C ALA A 193 5.90 -13.86 -12.87
N GLY A 194 5.39 -13.86 -14.11
CA GLY A 194 6.07 -13.27 -15.25
C GLY A 194 6.18 -11.74 -15.26
N LEU A 195 5.40 -11.04 -14.42
CA LEU A 195 5.50 -9.59 -14.23
C LEU A 195 6.59 -9.20 -13.22
N PHE A 196 7.07 -10.15 -12.44
CA PHE A 196 8.15 -9.95 -11.46
C PHE A 196 9.44 -10.50 -12.08
N GLY A 197 10.47 -9.68 -12.15
CA GLY A 197 11.74 -10.07 -12.73
C GLY A 197 12.25 -11.38 -12.12
N GLU A 198 12.67 -12.33 -12.96
CA GLU A 198 13.17 -13.67 -12.58
C GLU A 198 14.27 -13.65 -11.51
N ASN A 199 14.87 -12.50 -11.27
CA ASN A 199 15.98 -12.32 -10.33
C ASN A 199 15.55 -12.10 -8.87
N HIS A 200 14.26 -11.87 -8.58
CA HIS A 200 13.81 -11.50 -7.23
C HIS A 200 12.79 -12.46 -6.63
N TYR A 201 12.44 -13.53 -7.36
CA TYR A 201 11.41 -14.48 -6.95
C TYR A 201 11.89 -15.91 -7.09
N GLU A 202 11.71 -16.70 -6.04
CA GLU A 202 11.98 -18.16 -6.04
C GLU A 202 10.86 -18.88 -5.28
N GLU A 203 10.30 -19.93 -5.90
CA GLU A 203 9.24 -20.74 -5.32
C GLU A 203 9.77 -22.04 -4.73
N PHE A 204 9.32 -22.37 -3.53
CA PHE A 204 9.72 -23.55 -2.78
C PHE A 204 8.53 -24.49 -2.54
N ALA A 205 8.73 -25.76 -2.88
CA ALA A 205 7.71 -26.80 -2.67
C ALA A 205 7.36 -27.03 -1.18
N ASN A 206 8.21 -26.60 -0.25
CA ASN A 206 7.92 -26.73 1.17
C ASN A 206 8.47 -25.53 1.98
N PRO A 207 7.82 -25.17 3.10
CA PRO A 207 8.18 -24.02 3.91
C PRO A 207 9.56 -24.13 4.61
N TYR A 208 10.05 -25.32 4.83
CA TYR A 208 11.36 -25.52 5.45
C TYR A 208 12.50 -25.15 4.52
N GLY A 209 12.40 -25.48 3.22
CA GLY A 209 13.34 -25.04 2.18
C GLY A 209 13.36 -23.52 2.03
N CYS A 210 12.18 -22.90 1.99
CA CYS A 210 12.00 -21.46 1.93
C CYS A 210 12.68 -20.76 3.12
N ARG A 211 12.45 -21.23 4.34
CA ARG A 211 13.01 -20.66 5.57
C ARG A 211 14.52 -20.86 5.70
N ALA A 212 15.03 -22.03 5.31
CA ALA A 212 16.45 -22.39 5.49
C ALA A 212 17.40 -21.47 4.69
N GLN A 213 16.95 -20.91 3.56
CA GLN A 213 17.73 -19.99 2.74
C GLN A 213 17.55 -18.51 3.14
N CYS A 214 16.57 -18.20 3.98
CA CYS A 214 16.33 -16.87 4.51
C CYS A 214 17.19 -16.63 5.77
N ARG A 215 18.44 -16.20 5.60
CA ARG A 215 19.36 -15.91 6.72
C ARG A 215 18.93 -14.75 7.63
N SER A 216 17.85 -14.05 7.29
CA SER A 216 17.30 -12.95 8.09
C SER A 216 16.17 -13.40 9.04
N CYS A 217 15.76 -14.68 9.02
CA CYS A 217 14.72 -15.26 9.85
C CYS A 217 15.22 -15.85 11.18
N ASP A 218 16.54 -15.72 11.48
CA ASP A 218 17.07 -16.09 12.78
C ASP A 218 16.77 -14.94 13.77
N HIS A 219 15.55 -15.00 14.34
CA HIS A 219 15.15 -14.67 15.73
C HIS A 219 13.63 -14.59 15.85
#